data_0cf7f8d247eb0e66889c5e00621e2981
#
_entry.id   0cf7f8d247eb0e66889c5e00621e2981
#
_cell.length_a   1.000
_cell.length_b   1.000
_cell.length_c   1.000
_cell.angle_alpha   90.00
_cell.angle_beta   90.00
_cell.angle_gamma   90.00
#
_symmetry.space_group_name_H-M   'P 1'
#
loop_
_entity.id
_entity.type
_entity.pdbx_description
1 polymer ?
#
loop_
_entity_poly.entity_id
_entity_poly.type
_entity_poly.pdbx_seq_one_letter_code
_entity_poly.pdbx_strand_id
1 'polypeptide(L)'
;MEKATEADLAQLDSGLMPEAMDKYYGIRYPQPATLLDHLDSPIFVLDEVGGIRDAQKATEYRRGEELTGLLEEGVLCPGLDVLYQTMDDLAIAAQKQSTLLCENFLRGMNEFKLKDLINVEAFAAPNWGGDLASLREDLDPLIAQGYAVTLFSGTPKGAAALTRDLTDKGYSVSMSRDVRPAKGIVQVLPGHLTAGCTFPFAHAAVISSRRHGLDEETAAENKKRKKNKNALSSLSDI
;
A
#
# COMPACT_ATOMS: atom_id res chain seq x y z
N MET A 1 -35.31 6.28 -21.46
CA MET A 1 -34.10 5.79 -22.16
C MET A 1 -33.88 6.51 -23.50
N GLU A 2 -34.77 6.37 -24.48
CA GLU A 2 -34.65 7.06 -25.77
C GLU A 2 -34.43 8.57 -25.63
N LYS A 3 -35.20 9.26 -24.79
CA LYS A 3 -35.12 10.73 -24.64
C LYS A 3 -33.74 11.27 -24.20
N ALA A 4 -33.03 10.59 -23.31
CA ALA A 4 -31.71 11.05 -22.83
C ALA A 4 -30.66 10.86 -23.94
N THR A 5 -30.69 9.73 -24.63
CA THR A 5 -29.78 9.44 -25.76
C THR A 5 -30.09 10.35 -26.96
N GLU A 6 -31.36 10.62 -27.25
CA GLU A 6 -31.77 11.58 -28.28
C GLU A 6 -31.32 13.02 -27.98
N ALA A 7 -31.38 13.42 -26.71
CA ALA A 7 -30.89 14.75 -26.30
C ALA A 7 -29.38 14.86 -26.45
N ASP A 8 -28.59 13.81 -26.09
CA ASP A 8 -27.16 13.76 -26.26
C ASP A 8 -26.77 13.78 -27.76
N LEU A 9 -27.50 13.03 -28.60
CA LEU A 9 -27.30 13.07 -30.05
C LEU A 9 -27.58 14.45 -30.63
N ALA A 10 -28.66 15.10 -30.23
CA ALA A 10 -28.96 16.45 -30.69
C ALA A 10 -27.91 17.49 -30.26
N GLN A 11 -27.30 17.32 -29.08
CA GLN A 11 -26.16 18.14 -28.67
C GLN A 11 -24.94 17.90 -29.54
N LEU A 12 -24.61 16.63 -29.81
CA LEU A 12 -23.49 16.27 -30.67
C LEU A 12 -23.68 16.80 -32.10
N ASP A 13 -24.87 16.69 -32.67
CA ASP A 13 -25.22 17.20 -33.99
C ASP A 13 -25.09 18.74 -34.08
N SER A 14 -25.31 19.43 -32.97
CA SER A 14 -25.11 20.87 -32.85
C SER A 14 -23.67 21.28 -32.57
N GLY A 15 -22.73 20.31 -32.46
CA GLY A 15 -21.32 20.54 -32.16
C GLY A 15 -21.04 20.76 -30.66
N LEU A 16 -22.01 20.51 -29.80
CA LEU A 16 -21.85 20.59 -28.34
C LEU A 16 -21.53 19.20 -27.75
N MET A 17 -20.70 19.19 -26.70
CA MET A 17 -20.34 17.97 -25.99
C MET A 17 -21.38 17.71 -24.90
N PRO A 18 -22.01 16.52 -24.85
CA PRO A 18 -22.86 16.13 -23.72
C PRO A 18 -22.08 16.09 -22.42
N GLU A 19 -22.74 16.42 -21.30
CA GLU A 19 -22.11 16.55 -19.99
C GLU A 19 -21.54 15.22 -19.44
N ALA A 20 -22.16 14.08 -19.79
CA ALA A 20 -21.78 12.73 -19.34
C ALA A 20 -21.31 11.86 -20.52
N MET A 21 -20.30 12.27 -21.25
CA MET A 21 -19.74 11.53 -22.39
C MET A 21 -19.05 10.21 -21.97
N ASP A 22 -18.60 10.10 -20.74
CA ASP A 22 -17.94 8.93 -20.16
C ASP A 22 -18.82 7.67 -20.21
N LYS A 23 -20.15 7.81 -20.14
CA LYS A 23 -21.09 6.70 -20.30
C LYS A 23 -21.01 5.99 -21.66
N TYR A 24 -20.44 6.65 -22.69
CA TYR A 24 -20.25 6.10 -24.03
C TYR A 24 -18.86 5.51 -24.28
N TYR A 25 -17.97 5.54 -23.27
CA TYR A 25 -16.60 5.02 -23.44
C TYR A 25 -16.56 3.55 -23.83
N GLY A 26 -17.48 2.71 -23.33
CA GLY A 26 -17.58 1.30 -23.72
C GLY A 26 -17.81 1.09 -25.22
N ILE A 27 -18.51 2.01 -25.89
CA ILE A 27 -18.69 1.98 -27.37
C ILE A 27 -17.40 2.39 -28.07
N ARG A 28 -16.74 3.46 -27.59
CA ARG A 28 -15.54 4.01 -28.23
C ARG A 28 -14.31 3.15 -27.97
N TYR A 29 -14.24 2.52 -26.80
CA TYR A 29 -13.11 1.73 -26.33
C TYR A 29 -13.61 0.35 -25.84
N PRO A 30 -13.97 -0.56 -26.76
CA PRO A 30 -14.52 -1.88 -26.41
C PRO A 30 -13.50 -2.79 -25.71
N GLN A 31 -12.23 -2.44 -25.75
CA GLN A 31 -11.15 -3.11 -25.03
C GLN A 31 -10.47 -2.08 -24.12
N PRO A 32 -10.85 -1.98 -22.85
CA PRO A 32 -10.22 -1.05 -21.93
C PRO A 32 -8.76 -1.46 -21.65
N ALA A 33 -7.86 -0.49 -21.74
CA ALA A 33 -6.48 -0.67 -21.32
C ALA A 33 -6.36 -0.58 -19.81
N THR A 34 -5.44 -1.36 -19.25
CA THR A 34 -5.12 -1.37 -17.83
C THR A 34 -3.73 -0.78 -17.59
N LEU A 35 -3.38 -0.52 -16.33
CA LEU A 35 -2.04 -0.09 -15.96
C LEU A 35 -0.98 -1.08 -16.48
N LEU A 36 -1.29 -2.37 -16.51
CA LEU A 36 -0.35 -3.42 -16.96
C LEU A 36 0.01 -3.32 -18.44
N ASP A 37 -0.89 -2.77 -19.26
CA ASP A 37 -0.66 -2.59 -20.70
C ASP A 37 0.37 -1.49 -20.99
N HIS A 38 0.70 -0.66 -20.00
CA HIS A 38 1.66 0.43 -20.09
C HIS A 38 3.02 0.10 -19.45
N LEU A 39 3.21 -1.11 -18.96
CA LEU A 39 4.43 -1.55 -18.28
C LEU A 39 5.13 -2.64 -19.05
N ASP A 40 6.44 -2.49 -19.25
CA ASP A 40 7.28 -3.51 -19.87
C ASP A 40 7.71 -4.56 -18.83
N SER A 41 7.22 -5.79 -18.98
CA SER A 41 7.60 -6.96 -18.18
C SER A 41 7.60 -6.70 -16.65
N PRO A 42 6.52 -6.18 -16.08
CA PRO A 42 6.46 -5.91 -14.65
C PRO A 42 6.50 -7.19 -13.82
N ILE A 43 7.00 -7.09 -12.60
CA ILE A 43 6.74 -8.09 -11.57
C ILE A 43 5.41 -7.73 -10.91
N PHE A 44 4.45 -8.64 -11.03
CA PHE A 44 3.11 -8.46 -10.50
C PHE A 44 3.03 -9.10 -9.11
N VAL A 45 2.79 -8.29 -8.08
CA VAL A 45 2.68 -8.77 -6.70
C VAL A 45 1.24 -8.64 -6.25
N LEU A 46 0.62 -9.76 -5.89
CA LEU A 46 -0.71 -9.83 -5.31
C LEU A 46 -0.57 -10.18 -3.83
N ASP A 47 -1.00 -9.30 -2.97
CA ASP A 47 -0.97 -9.45 -1.52
C ASP A 47 -2.36 -9.81 -1.02
N GLU A 48 -2.49 -10.99 -0.36
CA GLU A 48 -3.74 -11.52 0.15
C GLU A 48 -4.86 -11.60 -0.92
N VAL A 49 -4.73 -12.52 -1.87
CA VAL A 49 -5.72 -12.72 -2.97
C VAL A 49 -7.15 -12.88 -2.45
N GLY A 50 -7.33 -13.48 -1.26
CA GLY A 50 -8.62 -13.57 -0.60
C GLY A 50 -9.22 -12.19 -0.32
N GLY A 51 -8.43 -11.26 0.20
CA GLY A 51 -8.84 -9.88 0.45
C GLY A 51 -9.17 -9.11 -0.84
N ILE A 52 -8.37 -9.32 -1.90
CA ILE A 52 -8.63 -8.73 -3.22
C ILE A 52 -9.98 -9.20 -3.76
N ARG A 53 -10.27 -10.51 -3.66
CA ARG A 53 -11.54 -11.10 -4.09
C ARG A 53 -12.73 -10.53 -3.31
N ASP A 54 -12.60 -10.39 -1.99
CA ASP A 54 -13.67 -9.85 -1.15
C ASP A 54 -13.92 -8.36 -1.44
N ALA A 55 -12.86 -7.59 -1.66
CA ALA A 55 -12.96 -6.19 -2.06
C ALA A 55 -13.62 -6.04 -3.45
N GLN A 56 -13.30 -6.93 -4.39
CA GLN A 56 -13.94 -6.95 -5.70
C GLN A 56 -15.43 -7.24 -5.59
N LYS A 57 -15.84 -8.30 -4.88
CA LYS A 57 -17.26 -8.63 -4.67
C LYS A 57 -18.03 -7.47 -4.07
N ALA A 58 -17.47 -6.81 -3.05
CA ALA A 58 -18.09 -5.64 -2.44
C ALA A 58 -18.24 -4.47 -3.43
N THR A 59 -17.27 -4.30 -4.32
CA THR A 59 -17.29 -3.27 -5.37
C THR A 59 -18.32 -3.62 -6.45
N GLU A 60 -18.38 -4.86 -6.88
CA GLU A 60 -19.36 -5.35 -7.85
C GLU A 60 -20.80 -5.18 -7.34
N TYR A 61 -21.03 -5.49 -6.07
CA TYR A 61 -22.35 -5.30 -5.45
C TYR A 61 -22.78 -3.83 -5.48
N ARG A 62 -21.94 -2.91 -4.98
CA ARG A 62 -22.24 -1.46 -4.98
C ARG A 62 -22.47 -0.94 -6.39
N ARG A 63 -21.64 -1.34 -7.33
CA ARG A 63 -21.76 -0.95 -8.73
C ARG A 63 -23.05 -1.48 -9.36
N GLY A 64 -23.43 -2.71 -9.03
CA GLY A 64 -24.71 -3.29 -9.48
C GLY A 64 -25.90 -2.46 -9.04
N GLU A 65 -25.91 -1.95 -7.82
CA GLU A 65 -26.95 -1.05 -7.32
C GLU A 65 -26.93 0.31 -8.03
N GLU A 66 -25.74 0.91 -8.20
CA GLU A 66 -25.59 2.17 -8.93
C GLU A 66 -26.02 2.04 -10.39
N LEU A 67 -25.64 0.98 -11.09
CA LEU A 67 -26.04 0.71 -12.47
C LEU A 67 -27.55 0.52 -12.58
N THR A 68 -28.16 -0.19 -11.65
CA THR A 68 -29.61 -0.38 -11.61
C THR A 68 -30.32 0.96 -11.51
N GLY A 69 -29.88 1.84 -10.61
CA GLY A 69 -30.42 3.20 -10.49
C GLY A 69 -30.28 4.01 -11.79
N LEU A 70 -29.10 4.02 -12.40
CA LEU A 70 -28.84 4.75 -13.65
C LEU A 70 -29.67 4.21 -14.84
N LEU A 71 -29.92 2.90 -14.88
CA LEU A 71 -30.77 2.27 -15.89
C LEU A 71 -32.23 2.60 -15.65
N GLU A 72 -32.72 2.59 -14.41
CA GLU A 72 -34.10 2.95 -14.04
C GLU A 72 -34.38 4.43 -14.31
N GLU A 73 -33.43 5.30 -14.01
CA GLU A 73 -33.53 6.74 -14.31
C GLU A 73 -33.37 7.04 -15.81
N GLY A 74 -32.97 6.06 -16.61
CA GLY A 74 -32.78 6.22 -18.06
C GLY A 74 -31.55 7.04 -18.44
N VAL A 75 -30.62 7.22 -17.50
CA VAL A 75 -29.33 7.91 -17.73
C VAL A 75 -28.36 7.02 -18.49
N LEU A 76 -28.36 5.72 -18.22
CA LEU A 76 -27.52 4.72 -18.85
C LEU A 76 -28.35 3.76 -19.71
N CYS A 77 -27.80 3.33 -20.85
CA CYS A 77 -28.40 2.30 -21.69
C CYS A 77 -27.79 0.93 -21.39
N PRO A 78 -28.56 -0.19 -21.49
CA PRO A 78 -28.02 -1.53 -21.35
C PRO A 78 -26.88 -1.77 -22.34
N GLY A 79 -25.81 -2.42 -21.85
CA GLY A 79 -24.62 -2.75 -22.66
C GLY A 79 -23.53 -1.70 -22.68
N LEU A 80 -23.71 -0.57 -21.97
CA LEU A 80 -22.67 0.45 -21.75
C LEU A 80 -21.87 0.26 -20.47
N ASP A 81 -22.16 -0.79 -19.72
CA ASP A 81 -21.65 -1.09 -18.39
C ASP A 81 -20.30 -1.85 -18.37
N VAL A 82 -19.71 -2.11 -19.55
CA VAL A 82 -18.52 -2.99 -19.72
C VAL A 82 -17.21 -2.22 -19.55
N LEU A 83 -17.05 -1.49 -18.44
CA LEU A 83 -15.81 -0.72 -18.19
C LEU A 83 -14.92 -1.32 -17.08
N TYR A 84 -15.21 -2.54 -16.63
CA TYR A 84 -14.58 -3.05 -15.41
C TYR A 84 -14.00 -4.45 -15.62
N GLN A 85 -12.84 -4.66 -14.99
CA GLN A 85 -12.15 -5.93 -15.02
C GLN A 85 -12.65 -6.84 -13.89
N THR A 86 -12.72 -8.13 -14.19
CA THR A 86 -13.14 -9.17 -13.25
C THR A 86 -11.92 -9.81 -12.58
N MET A 87 -12.17 -10.70 -11.60
CA MET A 87 -11.10 -11.52 -11.00
C MET A 87 -10.46 -12.46 -12.03
N ASP A 88 -11.25 -12.95 -13.00
CA ASP A 88 -10.73 -13.78 -14.09
C ASP A 88 -9.80 -12.99 -15.01
N ASP A 89 -10.13 -11.75 -15.33
CA ASP A 89 -9.26 -10.86 -16.11
C ASP A 89 -7.94 -10.60 -15.39
N LEU A 90 -8.00 -10.36 -14.06
CA LEU A 90 -6.82 -10.21 -13.22
C LEU A 90 -5.96 -11.48 -13.23
N ALA A 91 -6.58 -12.66 -13.10
CA ALA A 91 -5.87 -13.92 -13.12
C ALA A 91 -5.21 -14.19 -14.49
N ILE A 92 -5.90 -13.86 -15.59
CA ILE A 92 -5.35 -13.95 -16.96
C ILE A 92 -4.17 -12.99 -17.12
N ALA A 93 -4.29 -11.76 -16.65
CA ALA A 93 -3.21 -10.77 -16.70
C ALA A 93 -2.00 -11.22 -15.87
N ALA A 94 -2.23 -11.74 -14.66
CA ALA A 94 -1.19 -12.26 -13.77
C ALA A 94 -0.44 -13.45 -14.38
N GLN A 95 -1.12 -14.33 -15.12
CA GLN A 95 -0.49 -15.49 -15.78
C GLN A 95 0.44 -15.11 -16.94
N LYS A 96 0.23 -13.94 -17.54
CA LYS A 96 1.08 -13.41 -18.62
C LYS A 96 2.36 -12.74 -18.12
N GLN A 97 2.44 -12.45 -16.83
CA GLN A 97 3.55 -11.72 -16.20
C GLN A 97 4.29 -12.60 -15.18
N SER A 98 5.46 -12.12 -14.74
CA SER A 98 6.13 -12.69 -13.57
C SER A 98 5.32 -12.30 -12.32
N THR A 99 4.59 -13.25 -11.74
CA THR A 99 3.66 -12.98 -10.65
C THR A 99 4.11 -13.65 -9.35
N LEU A 100 4.07 -12.88 -8.28
CA LEU A 100 4.29 -13.31 -6.90
C LEU A 100 2.98 -13.15 -6.12
N LEU A 101 2.51 -14.24 -5.51
CA LEU A 101 1.38 -14.21 -4.58
C LEU A 101 1.93 -14.24 -3.15
N CYS A 102 1.58 -13.25 -2.34
CA CYS A 102 1.95 -13.15 -0.94
C CYS A 102 0.73 -13.49 -0.08
N GLU A 103 0.82 -14.55 0.71
CA GLU A 103 -0.29 -15.04 1.52
C GLU A 103 0.18 -15.36 2.94
N ASN A 104 -0.56 -14.94 3.96
CA ASN A 104 -0.30 -15.36 5.34
C ASN A 104 -0.76 -16.80 5.59
N PHE A 105 -1.80 -17.23 4.91
CA PHE A 105 -2.33 -18.59 5.01
C PHE A 105 -2.58 -19.15 3.62
N LEU A 106 -2.07 -20.36 3.38
CA LEU A 106 -2.34 -21.06 2.13
C LEU A 106 -3.83 -21.39 2.06
N ARG A 107 -4.54 -20.71 1.16
CA ARG A 107 -5.94 -20.98 0.81
C ARG A 107 -6.01 -21.51 -0.61
N GLY A 108 -7.15 -22.13 -0.98
CA GLY A 108 -7.37 -22.55 -2.37
C GLY A 108 -7.32 -21.35 -3.32
N MET A 109 -6.34 -21.33 -4.21
CA MET A 109 -6.12 -20.32 -5.24
C MET A 109 -6.32 -20.96 -6.62
N ASN A 110 -7.54 -21.43 -6.87
CA ASN A 110 -7.86 -22.20 -8.08
C ASN A 110 -7.71 -21.39 -9.37
N GLU A 111 -7.76 -20.07 -9.27
CA GLU A 111 -7.64 -19.12 -10.38
C GLU A 111 -6.19 -18.98 -10.88
N PHE A 112 -5.20 -19.29 -10.01
CA PHE A 112 -3.78 -19.11 -10.33
C PHE A 112 -3.07 -20.45 -10.48
N LYS A 113 -2.36 -20.61 -11.57
CA LYS A 113 -1.49 -21.77 -11.78
C LYS A 113 -0.14 -21.53 -11.13
N LEU A 114 0.05 -22.03 -9.93
CA LEU A 114 1.32 -21.89 -9.19
C LEU A 114 2.43 -22.70 -9.87
N LYS A 115 3.62 -22.12 -9.97
CA LYS A 115 4.84 -22.78 -10.44
C LYS A 115 5.66 -23.32 -9.28
N ASP A 116 5.69 -22.58 -8.18
CA ASP A 116 6.45 -22.90 -6.98
C ASP A 116 5.78 -22.34 -5.73
N LEU A 117 6.09 -22.89 -4.58
CA LEU A 117 5.61 -22.46 -3.27
C LEU A 117 6.79 -22.30 -2.33
N ILE A 118 7.00 -21.07 -1.87
CA ILE A 118 8.06 -20.72 -0.93
C ILE A 118 7.44 -20.37 0.42
N ASN A 119 7.79 -21.13 1.46
CA ASN A 119 7.42 -20.77 2.81
C ASN A 119 8.48 -19.85 3.42
N VAL A 120 8.06 -18.64 3.84
CA VAL A 120 8.94 -17.65 4.48
C VAL A 120 8.54 -17.53 5.94
N GLU A 121 9.39 -18.04 6.84
CA GLU A 121 9.23 -17.79 8.28
C GLU A 121 9.61 -16.35 8.59
N ALA A 122 8.64 -15.58 9.07
CA ALA A 122 8.84 -14.22 9.55
C ALA A 122 8.12 -14.04 10.89
N PHE A 123 8.80 -13.41 11.84
CA PHE A 123 8.23 -13.07 13.15
C PHE A 123 8.22 -11.57 13.34
N ALA A 124 7.22 -11.06 14.04
CA ALA A 124 7.17 -9.65 14.40
C ALA A 124 8.43 -9.27 15.20
N ALA A 125 9.12 -8.23 14.77
CA ALA A 125 10.24 -7.69 15.53
C ALA A 125 9.72 -6.85 16.72
N PRO A 126 10.47 -6.80 17.82
CA PRO A 126 10.13 -5.96 18.96
C PRO A 126 10.05 -4.48 18.55
N ASN A 127 9.21 -3.76 19.24
CA ASN A 127 9.01 -2.33 19.03
C ASN A 127 9.70 -1.55 20.15
N TRP A 128 10.80 -0.88 19.87
CA TRP A 128 11.61 -0.23 20.90
C TRP A 128 11.13 1.17 21.34
N GLY A 129 10.07 1.68 20.71
CA GLY A 129 9.37 2.88 21.16
C GLY A 129 10.20 4.18 21.22
N GLY A 130 11.41 4.18 20.67
CA GLY A 130 12.33 5.32 20.69
C GLY A 130 13.26 5.34 21.91
N ASP A 131 13.18 4.35 22.81
CA ASP A 131 14.11 4.21 23.94
C ASP A 131 15.32 3.37 23.57
N LEU A 132 16.53 3.94 23.74
CA LEU A 132 17.78 3.29 23.36
C LEU A 132 18.11 2.08 24.25
N ALA A 133 17.68 2.08 25.51
CA ALA A 133 17.95 0.96 26.42
C ALA A 133 17.16 -0.27 25.98
N SER A 134 15.86 -0.12 25.73
CA SER A 134 15.02 -1.18 25.18
C SER A 134 15.50 -1.67 23.82
N LEU A 135 15.95 -0.77 22.93
CA LEU A 135 16.51 -1.15 21.65
C LEU A 135 17.75 -2.04 21.81
N ARG A 136 18.61 -1.75 22.77
CA ARG A 136 19.81 -2.55 23.02
C ARG A 136 19.50 -3.95 23.53
N GLU A 137 18.50 -4.09 24.40
CA GLU A 137 18.04 -5.40 24.89
C GLU A 137 17.59 -6.32 23.73
N ASP A 138 17.02 -5.72 22.67
CA ASP A 138 16.63 -6.46 21.47
C ASP A 138 17.78 -6.67 20.47
N LEU A 139 18.68 -5.70 20.34
CA LEU A 139 19.80 -5.75 19.39
C LEU A 139 20.90 -6.74 19.82
N ASP A 140 21.27 -6.74 21.10
CA ASP A 140 22.38 -7.55 21.60
C ASP A 140 22.21 -9.05 21.28
N PRO A 141 21.04 -9.68 21.52
CA PRO A 141 20.80 -11.06 21.13
C PRO A 141 20.85 -11.31 19.62
N LEU A 142 20.30 -10.40 18.83
CA LEU A 142 20.28 -10.53 17.36
C LEU A 142 21.71 -10.48 16.79
N ILE A 143 22.51 -9.53 17.27
CA ILE A 143 23.91 -9.40 16.83
C ILE A 143 24.74 -10.61 17.28
N ALA A 144 24.56 -11.06 18.53
CA ALA A 144 25.24 -12.25 19.05
C ALA A 144 24.91 -13.51 18.25
N GLN A 145 23.68 -13.63 17.76
CA GLN A 145 23.23 -14.72 16.87
C GLN A 145 23.66 -14.51 15.40
N GLY A 146 24.34 -13.43 15.09
CA GLY A 146 24.86 -13.15 13.74
C GLY A 146 23.81 -12.64 12.75
N TYR A 147 22.76 -11.99 13.23
CA TYR A 147 21.79 -11.33 12.36
C TYR A 147 22.37 -10.08 11.70
N ALA A 148 21.98 -9.84 10.48
CA ALA A 148 22.11 -8.56 9.82
C ALA A 148 20.91 -7.70 10.21
N VAL A 149 21.14 -6.57 10.88
CA VAL A 149 20.05 -5.76 11.44
C VAL A 149 19.93 -4.44 10.69
N THR A 150 18.71 -4.12 10.21
CA THR A 150 18.38 -2.81 9.63
C THR A 150 17.39 -2.09 10.53
N LEU A 151 17.72 -0.86 10.93
CA LEU A 151 16.89 0.01 11.75
C LEU A 151 16.32 1.16 10.89
N PHE A 152 15.02 1.35 10.92
CA PHE A 152 14.38 2.53 10.37
C PHE A 152 14.06 3.52 11.50
N SER A 153 14.58 4.75 11.38
CA SER A 153 14.51 5.76 12.43
C SER A 153 13.69 7.01 12.06
N GLY A 154 12.81 6.90 11.08
CA GLY A 154 11.91 7.97 10.64
C GLY A 154 12.62 9.01 9.78
N THR A 155 13.22 10.02 10.36
CA THR A 155 13.84 11.13 9.62
C THR A 155 15.34 10.96 9.39
N PRO A 156 15.94 11.64 8.39
CA PRO A 156 17.40 11.65 8.22
C PRO A 156 18.15 12.18 9.46
N LYS A 157 17.57 13.15 10.17
CA LYS A 157 18.11 13.65 11.45
C LYS A 157 18.09 12.58 12.54
N GLY A 158 16.97 11.84 12.63
CA GLY A 158 16.83 10.72 13.57
C GLY A 158 17.81 9.60 13.27
N ALA A 159 18.01 9.26 11.98
CA ALA A 159 19.00 8.27 11.57
C ALA A 159 20.43 8.66 11.98
N ALA A 160 20.80 9.92 11.76
CA ALA A 160 22.11 10.42 12.14
C ALA A 160 22.33 10.44 13.67
N ALA A 161 21.29 10.80 14.45
CA ALA A 161 21.36 10.76 15.89
C ALA A 161 21.49 9.33 16.42
N LEU A 162 20.62 8.42 15.97
CA LEU A 162 20.66 7.02 16.37
C LEU A 162 21.98 6.34 15.99
N THR A 163 22.56 6.69 14.83
CA THR A 163 23.89 6.19 14.42
C THR A 163 24.96 6.60 15.42
N ARG A 164 24.99 7.87 15.86
CA ARG A 164 25.95 8.33 16.88
C ARG A 164 25.75 7.60 18.20
N ASP A 165 24.50 7.55 18.67
CA ASP A 165 24.18 6.92 19.96
C ASP A 165 24.58 5.45 20.00
N LEU A 166 24.35 4.70 18.91
CA LEU A 166 24.75 3.30 18.79
C LEU A 166 26.30 3.17 18.66
N THR A 167 26.95 4.04 17.89
CA THR A 167 28.41 4.06 17.77
C THR A 167 29.08 4.33 19.13
N ASP A 168 28.56 5.30 19.89
CA ASP A 168 29.03 5.61 21.24
C ASP A 168 28.86 4.45 22.23
N LYS A 169 27.92 3.55 21.96
CA LYS A 169 27.69 2.33 22.72
C LYS A 169 28.51 1.13 22.21
N GLY A 170 29.37 1.32 21.20
CA GLY A 170 30.30 0.30 20.70
C GLY A 170 29.73 -0.56 19.56
N TYR A 171 28.59 -0.24 18.97
CA TYR A 171 28.08 -0.95 17.80
C TYR A 171 28.79 -0.53 16.52
N SER A 172 28.99 -1.48 15.62
CA SER A 172 29.40 -1.19 14.24
C SER A 172 28.18 -0.75 13.43
N VAL A 173 28.13 0.52 13.03
CA VAL A 173 26.92 1.11 12.39
C VAL A 173 27.24 1.63 10.99
N SER A 174 26.31 1.45 10.05
CA SER A 174 26.36 1.99 8.69
C SER A 174 25.07 2.75 8.36
N MET A 175 25.19 3.87 7.64
CA MET A 175 24.04 4.63 7.10
C MET A 175 23.86 4.48 5.58
N SER A 176 24.72 3.68 4.92
CA SER A 176 24.68 3.54 3.47
C SER A 176 23.54 2.61 3.05
N ARG A 177 22.73 3.05 2.07
CA ARG A 177 21.71 2.21 1.40
C ARG A 177 22.34 1.22 0.41
N ASP A 178 23.49 1.55 -0.12
CA ASP A 178 24.18 0.75 -1.15
C ASP A 178 24.96 -0.42 -0.54
N VAL A 179 25.14 -0.44 0.78
CA VAL A 179 25.78 -1.54 1.49
C VAL A 179 24.72 -2.56 1.88
N ARG A 180 24.91 -3.81 1.45
CA ARG A 180 24.04 -4.90 1.89
C ARG A 180 24.19 -5.08 3.40
N PRO A 181 23.09 -5.31 4.13
CA PRO A 181 23.15 -5.66 5.54
C PRO A 181 24.10 -6.82 5.76
N ALA A 182 25.00 -6.69 6.72
CA ALA A 182 26.02 -7.69 7.01
C ALA A 182 25.99 -8.08 8.49
N LYS A 183 26.46 -9.29 8.80
CA LYS A 183 26.54 -9.79 10.17
C LYS A 183 27.38 -8.86 11.05
N GLY A 184 26.88 -8.52 12.22
CA GLY A 184 27.56 -7.67 13.19
C GLY A 184 27.56 -6.18 12.85
N ILE A 185 26.93 -5.77 11.75
CA ILE A 185 26.76 -4.37 11.38
C ILE A 185 25.27 -4.01 11.50
N VAL A 186 24.99 -2.94 12.23
CA VAL A 186 23.67 -2.36 12.33
C VAL A 186 23.54 -1.28 11.24
N GLN A 187 22.66 -1.51 10.28
CA GLN A 187 22.37 -0.52 9.27
C GLN A 187 21.26 0.41 9.77
N VAL A 188 21.48 1.72 9.80
CA VAL A 188 20.49 2.72 10.22
C VAL A 188 20.07 3.52 9.02
N LEU A 189 18.78 3.48 8.67
CA LEU A 189 18.22 4.17 7.51
C LEU A 189 17.12 5.15 7.90
N PRO A 190 16.99 6.28 7.20
CA PRO A 190 15.81 7.11 7.30
C PRO A 190 14.63 6.41 6.63
N GLY A 191 13.44 6.65 7.17
CA GLY A 191 12.20 6.03 6.77
C GLY A 191 11.55 5.31 7.93
N HIS A 192 10.43 4.67 7.65
CA HIS A 192 9.67 3.91 8.64
C HIS A 192 8.93 2.76 7.95
N LEU A 193 8.73 1.71 8.70
CA LEU A 193 7.84 0.61 8.34
C LEU A 193 6.70 0.58 9.35
N THR A 194 5.56 0.06 8.92
CA THR A 194 4.38 -0.14 9.78
C THR A 194 4.68 -1.09 10.93
N ALA A 195 5.47 -2.15 10.65
CA ALA A 195 5.97 -3.10 11.64
C ALA A 195 7.36 -3.59 11.24
N GLY A 196 8.17 -3.95 12.22
CA GLY A 196 9.43 -4.65 12.01
C GLY A 196 9.20 -6.16 11.92
N CYS A 197 10.16 -6.87 11.36
CA CYS A 197 10.14 -8.32 11.28
C CYS A 197 11.54 -8.94 11.37
N THR A 198 11.60 -10.17 11.82
CA THR A 198 12.80 -11.00 11.82
C THR A 198 12.62 -12.20 10.91
N PHE A 199 13.65 -12.54 10.16
CA PHE A 199 13.71 -13.66 9.21
C PHE A 199 14.82 -14.63 9.67
N PRO A 200 14.51 -15.64 10.50
CA PRO A 200 15.53 -16.54 11.06
C PRO A 200 16.33 -17.26 10.01
N PHE A 201 15.70 -17.76 8.95
CA PHE A 201 16.38 -18.49 7.89
C PHE A 201 17.41 -17.63 7.14
N ALA A 202 17.22 -16.31 7.08
CA ALA A 202 18.13 -15.37 6.44
C ALA A 202 19.09 -14.69 7.43
N HIS A 203 18.97 -14.96 8.73
CA HIS A 203 19.63 -14.21 9.79
C HIS A 203 19.52 -12.69 9.58
N ALA A 204 18.32 -12.21 9.27
CA ALA A 204 18.04 -10.81 9.00
C ALA A 204 16.94 -10.30 9.93
N ALA A 205 17.09 -9.06 10.39
CA ALA A 205 16.09 -8.38 11.20
C ALA A 205 15.88 -6.95 10.68
N VAL A 206 14.64 -6.54 10.61
CA VAL A 206 14.24 -5.18 10.27
C VAL A 206 13.42 -4.62 11.42
N ILE A 207 13.88 -3.55 12.04
CA ILE A 207 13.24 -2.93 13.20
C ILE A 207 12.84 -1.51 12.85
N SER A 208 11.64 -1.09 13.25
CA SER A 208 11.14 0.26 13.04
C SER A 208 10.95 0.98 14.36
N SER A 209 11.23 2.29 14.40
CA SER A 209 11.03 3.12 15.58
C SER A 209 9.57 3.51 15.82
N ARG A 210 8.65 3.25 14.87
CA ARG A 210 7.25 3.62 15.03
C ARG A 210 6.45 2.54 15.75
N ARG A 211 5.67 2.97 16.73
CA ARG A 211 4.57 2.18 17.29
C ARG A 211 3.41 2.20 16.30
N HIS A 212 2.94 1.05 15.89
CA HIS A 212 1.74 0.93 15.08
C HIS A 212 0.53 1.53 15.83
N GLY A 213 -0.12 2.54 15.26
CA GLY A 213 -1.42 3.04 15.69
C GLY A 213 -1.45 4.19 16.71
N LEU A 214 -0.35 4.54 17.40
CA LEU A 214 -0.36 5.63 18.40
C LEU A 214 0.09 6.99 17.85
N ASP A 215 0.82 7.01 16.73
CA ASP A 215 1.41 8.25 16.20
C ASP A 215 0.43 9.07 15.35
N GLU A 216 -0.60 8.47 14.77
CA GLU A 216 -1.63 9.20 14.02
C GLU A 216 -2.59 9.94 14.96
N GLU A 217 -2.97 9.34 16.10
CA GLU A 217 -3.77 9.99 17.12
C GLU A 217 -3.00 11.12 17.81
N THR A 218 -1.73 10.88 18.19
CA THR A 218 -0.88 11.93 18.80
C THR A 218 -0.51 13.04 17.82
N ALA A 219 -0.30 12.76 16.55
CA ALA A 219 -0.08 13.79 15.51
C ALA A 219 -1.36 14.61 15.25
N ALA A 220 -2.53 13.96 15.27
CA ALA A 220 -3.82 14.64 15.14
C ALA A 220 -4.16 15.48 16.39
N GLU A 221 -3.88 14.98 17.60
CA GLU A 221 -4.02 15.74 18.86
C GLU A 221 -3.05 16.92 18.94
N ASN A 222 -1.79 16.74 18.57
CA ASN A 222 -0.80 17.83 18.53
C ASN A 222 -1.14 18.89 17.47
N LYS A 223 -1.72 18.50 16.32
CA LYS A 223 -2.27 19.46 15.35
C LYS A 223 -3.48 20.21 15.90
N LYS A 224 -4.38 19.52 16.63
CA LYS A 224 -5.53 20.15 17.30
C LYS A 224 -5.08 21.10 18.42
N ARG A 225 -4.08 20.70 19.24
CA ARG A 225 -3.50 21.55 20.30
C ARG A 225 -2.79 22.80 19.74
N LYS A 226 -2.03 22.67 18.63
CA LYS A 226 -1.43 23.85 17.96
C LYS A 226 -2.48 24.79 17.37
N LYS A 227 -3.55 24.24 16.77
CA LYS A 227 -4.63 25.05 16.21
C LYS A 227 -5.43 25.79 17.31
N ASN A 228 -5.65 25.13 18.45
CA ASN A 228 -6.31 25.75 19.60
C ASN A 228 -5.42 26.80 20.30
N LYS A 229 -4.10 26.61 20.38
CA LYS A 229 -3.19 27.65 20.92
C LYS A 229 -3.17 28.89 20.03
N ASN A 230 -3.18 28.73 18.70
CA ASN A 230 -3.24 29.87 17.78
C ASN A 230 -4.62 30.57 17.76
N ALA A 231 -5.69 29.85 18.07
CA ALA A 231 -7.03 30.41 18.20
C ALA A 231 -7.21 31.19 19.52
N LEU A 232 -6.51 30.78 20.60
CA LEU A 232 -6.57 31.48 21.89
C LEU A 232 -5.69 32.74 21.92
N SER A 233 -4.60 32.82 21.14
CA SER A 233 -3.79 34.03 21.02
C SER A 233 -4.47 35.14 20.22
N SER A 234 -5.50 34.84 19.42
CA SER A 234 -6.26 35.83 18.66
C SER A 234 -7.45 36.43 19.45
N LEU A 235 -7.75 35.92 20.64
CA LEU A 235 -8.83 36.42 21.52
C LEU A 235 -8.31 37.30 22.68
N SER A 236 -7.00 37.45 22.82
CA SER A 236 -6.38 38.27 23.85
C SER A 236 -5.96 39.70 23.37
N ASP A 237 -6.28 40.01 22.11
CA ASP A 237 -5.99 41.32 21.50
C ASP A 237 -7.27 42.18 21.26
N ILE A 238 -8.35 41.97 22.03
CA ILE A 238 -9.55 42.83 22.05
C ILE A 238 -9.68 43.50 23.40
#